data_28fc820a446deabf6e2e413953e626ca
#
_entry.id   28fc820a446deabf6e2e413953e626ca
#
_cell.length_a   1.000
_cell.length_b   1.000
_cell.length_c   1.000
_cell.angle_alpha   90.00
_cell.angle_beta   90.00
_cell.angle_gamma   90.00
#
_symmetry.space_group_name_H-M   'P 1'
#
loop_
_entity.id
_entity.type
_entity.pdbx_description
1 polymer ?
#
loop_
_entity_poly.entity_id
_entity_poly.type
_entity_poly.pdbx_seq_one_letter_code
_entity_poly.pdbx_strand_id
1 'polypeptide(L)'
;NEICQHLGSNGWIYEHPVAQDYDREKAIYTPDLISWVQEAWPDAWESLQSKFGSRAKDQLLSAVRRELDQKGTLEVIRGGVAVFGLRSDLKLAEFKPALGLNEEILKRYKANRLRVARQIKYSLHNENCIDLVLFLNGIPVATVELKTDNTQSIDDAVYQYKKDRQPKPAGQKPEPLLSFPS
;
A
#
# COMPACT_ATOMS: atom_id res chain seq x y z
N ASN A 1 8.00 5.68 18.29
CA ASN A 1 8.05 7.00 17.68
C ASN A 1 9.37 7.32 16.98
N GLU A 2 10.50 6.94 17.53
CA GLU A 2 11.82 7.21 16.97
C GLU A 2 11.98 6.63 15.56
N ILE A 3 11.54 5.40 15.32
CA ILE A 3 11.59 4.75 13.99
C ILE A 3 10.87 5.59 12.94
N CYS A 4 9.64 6.02 13.25
CA CYS A 4 8.86 6.82 12.30
C CYS A 4 9.45 8.21 12.08
N GLN A 5 9.98 8.84 13.12
CA GLN A 5 10.68 10.11 13.00
C GLN A 5 11.96 9.97 12.18
N HIS A 6 12.73 8.90 12.41
CA HIS A 6 13.91 8.61 11.63
C HIS A 6 13.59 8.37 10.14
N LEU A 7 12.58 7.57 9.85
CA LEU A 7 12.11 7.37 8.47
C LEU A 7 11.63 8.69 7.85
N GLY A 8 10.86 9.49 8.59
CA GLY A 8 10.40 10.80 8.14
C GLY A 8 11.54 11.75 7.79
N SER A 9 12.61 11.77 8.59
CA SER A 9 13.82 12.55 8.31
C SER A 9 14.62 12.03 7.10
N ASN A 10 14.31 10.81 6.63
CA ASN A 10 14.96 10.16 5.48
C ASN A 10 14.02 10.01 4.28
N GLY A 11 13.05 10.91 4.13
CA GLY A 11 12.23 11.04 2.93
C GLY A 11 10.95 10.19 2.91
N TRP A 12 10.61 9.54 4.03
CA TRP A 12 9.31 8.88 4.17
C TRP A 12 8.25 9.87 4.64
N ILE A 13 7.05 9.73 4.12
CA ILE A 13 5.89 10.47 4.60
C ILE A 13 5.47 9.87 5.94
N TYR A 14 5.51 10.68 6.99
CA TYR A 14 5.00 10.33 8.32
C TYR A 14 4.10 11.43 8.84
N GLU A 15 2.85 11.11 9.05
CA GLU A 15 1.84 12.01 9.58
C GLU A 15 1.32 11.47 10.91
N HIS A 16 1.19 12.36 11.90
CA HIS A 16 0.62 12.06 13.21
C HIS A 16 -0.64 12.92 13.41
N PRO A 17 -1.72 12.40 13.96
CA PRO A 17 -1.95 11.06 14.49
C PRO A 17 -2.68 10.15 13.49
N VAL A 18 -2.42 8.86 13.58
CA VAL A 18 -3.13 7.71 12.97
C VAL A 18 -3.73 7.93 11.57
N ALA A 19 -3.36 7.07 10.66
CA ALA A 19 -3.78 7.01 9.27
C ALA A 19 -5.32 7.01 9.08
N GLN A 20 -5.95 8.17 9.11
CA GLN A 20 -7.40 8.33 8.92
C GLN A 20 -7.83 7.95 7.49
N ASP A 21 -6.89 8.07 6.53
CA ASP A 21 -7.16 7.87 5.11
C ASP A 21 -6.84 6.44 4.61
N TYR A 22 -6.51 5.53 5.52
CA TYR A 22 -6.33 4.13 5.19
C TYR A 22 -7.68 3.43 4.99
N ASP A 23 -7.88 2.87 3.81
CA ASP A 23 -9.06 2.09 3.47
C ASP A 23 -8.86 0.63 3.93
N ARG A 24 -9.50 0.23 5.04
CA ARG A 24 -9.40 -1.11 5.60
C ARG A 24 -9.93 -2.20 4.65
N GLU A 25 -11.00 -1.90 3.91
CA GLU A 25 -11.62 -2.87 3.00
C GLU A 25 -10.73 -3.17 1.80
N LYS A 26 -9.99 -2.17 1.34
CA LYS A 26 -9.08 -2.31 0.20
C LYS A 26 -7.63 -2.58 0.61
N ALA A 27 -7.29 -2.35 1.87
CA ALA A 27 -5.92 -2.36 2.38
C ALA A 27 -4.99 -1.38 1.63
N ILE A 28 -5.50 -0.21 1.28
CA ILE A 28 -4.81 0.80 0.48
C ILE A 28 -4.80 2.13 1.22
N TYR A 29 -3.67 2.83 1.18
CA TYR A 29 -3.61 4.24 1.59
C TYR A 29 -4.01 5.11 0.40
N THR A 30 -5.31 5.38 0.31
CA THR A 30 -5.97 5.92 -0.89
C THR A 30 -5.39 7.24 -1.40
N PRO A 31 -5.11 8.27 -0.57
CA PRO A 31 -4.59 9.53 -1.07
C PRO A 31 -3.24 9.39 -1.79
N ASP A 32 -2.35 8.53 -1.28
CA ASP A 32 -1.04 8.35 -1.90
C ASP A 32 -1.14 7.67 -3.26
N LEU A 33 -2.04 6.66 -3.39
CA LEU A 33 -2.27 5.99 -4.67
C LEU A 33 -2.84 6.94 -5.71
N ILE A 34 -3.83 7.73 -5.35
CA ILE A 34 -4.44 8.70 -6.27
C ILE A 34 -3.43 9.77 -6.68
N SER A 35 -2.69 10.34 -5.71
CA SER A 35 -1.66 11.34 -6.00
C SER A 35 -0.56 10.79 -6.91
N TRP A 36 -0.11 9.55 -6.68
CA TRP A 36 0.85 8.88 -7.56
C TRP A 36 0.35 8.80 -8.99
N VAL A 37 -0.88 8.30 -9.20
CA VAL A 37 -1.43 8.14 -10.55
C VAL A 37 -1.60 9.49 -11.24
N GLN A 38 -2.04 10.51 -10.53
CA GLN A 38 -2.20 11.87 -11.07
C GLN A 38 -0.85 12.49 -11.47
N GLU A 39 0.19 12.27 -10.69
CA GLU A 39 1.51 12.85 -10.92
C GLU A 39 2.33 12.07 -11.95
N ALA A 40 2.36 10.75 -11.85
CA ALA A 40 3.17 9.89 -12.70
C ALA A 40 2.50 9.54 -14.03
N TRP A 41 1.16 9.50 -14.08
CA TRP A 41 0.37 9.07 -15.22
C TRP A 41 -0.83 10.00 -15.49
N PRO A 42 -0.61 11.32 -15.71
CA PRO A 42 -1.69 12.30 -15.87
C PRO A 42 -2.67 11.94 -17.01
N ASP A 43 -2.16 11.47 -18.15
CA ASP A 43 -3.00 11.09 -19.29
C ASP A 43 -3.91 9.89 -18.99
N ALA A 44 -3.39 8.93 -18.20
CA ALA A 44 -4.20 7.79 -17.75
C ALA A 44 -5.29 8.24 -16.79
N TRP A 45 -4.97 9.15 -15.87
CA TRP A 45 -5.94 9.72 -14.94
C TRP A 45 -7.03 10.51 -15.68
N GLU A 46 -6.65 11.35 -16.65
CA GLU A 46 -7.59 12.10 -17.51
C GLU A 46 -8.52 11.16 -18.28
N SER A 47 -7.96 10.08 -18.84
CA SER A 47 -8.74 9.05 -19.54
C SER A 47 -9.77 8.39 -18.62
N LEU A 48 -9.41 8.09 -17.37
CA LEU A 48 -10.35 7.54 -16.38
C LEU A 48 -11.42 8.55 -16.01
N GLN A 49 -11.04 9.82 -15.79
CA GLN A 49 -12.01 10.88 -15.47
C GLN A 49 -12.99 11.13 -16.63
N SER A 50 -12.49 11.16 -17.86
CA SER A 50 -13.34 11.33 -19.04
C SER A 50 -14.37 10.21 -19.20
N LYS A 51 -13.99 8.95 -18.87
CA LYS A 51 -14.88 7.78 -19.00
C LYS A 51 -15.84 7.60 -17.84
N PHE A 52 -15.41 7.87 -16.63
CA PHE A 52 -16.13 7.49 -15.41
C PHE A 52 -16.56 8.67 -14.55
N GLY A 53 -16.10 9.89 -14.86
CA GLY A 53 -16.43 11.08 -14.08
C GLY A 53 -16.05 10.94 -12.61
N SER A 54 -16.99 11.19 -11.73
CA SER A 54 -16.81 11.05 -10.26
C SER A 54 -16.45 9.63 -9.80
N ARG A 55 -16.74 8.60 -10.60
CA ARG A 55 -16.43 7.19 -10.28
C ARG A 55 -15.03 6.75 -10.69
N ALA A 56 -14.22 7.62 -11.30
CA ALA A 56 -12.86 7.29 -11.75
C ALA A 56 -11.98 6.75 -10.62
N LYS A 57 -12.06 7.39 -9.45
CA LYS A 57 -11.35 6.96 -8.24
C LYS A 57 -11.75 5.54 -7.81
N ASP A 58 -13.03 5.25 -7.73
CA ASP A 58 -13.54 3.94 -7.30
C ASP A 58 -13.20 2.85 -8.31
N GLN A 59 -13.23 3.15 -9.60
CA GLN A 59 -12.80 2.22 -10.66
C GLN A 59 -11.33 1.85 -10.52
N LEU A 60 -10.46 2.84 -10.30
CA LEU A 60 -9.04 2.60 -10.07
C LEU A 60 -8.82 1.75 -8.81
N LEU A 61 -9.38 2.16 -7.67
CA LEU A 61 -9.21 1.46 -6.40
C LEU A 61 -9.72 0.01 -6.45
N SER A 62 -10.86 -0.21 -7.11
CA SER A 62 -11.43 -1.55 -7.28
C SER A 62 -10.57 -2.43 -8.19
N ALA A 63 -9.99 -1.86 -9.25
CA ALA A 63 -9.06 -2.58 -10.12
C ALA A 63 -7.78 -2.97 -9.36
N VAL A 64 -7.17 -2.02 -8.63
CA VAL A 64 -5.97 -2.28 -7.82
C VAL A 64 -6.25 -3.35 -6.77
N ARG A 65 -7.38 -3.23 -6.04
CA ARG A 65 -7.76 -4.23 -5.04
C ARG A 65 -7.90 -5.64 -5.64
N ARG A 66 -8.59 -5.77 -6.76
CA ARG A 66 -8.77 -7.05 -7.46
C ARG A 66 -7.43 -7.67 -7.85
N GLU A 67 -6.52 -6.88 -8.42
CA GLU A 67 -5.22 -7.37 -8.83
C GLU A 67 -4.34 -7.77 -7.63
N LEU A 68 -4.41 -7.02 -6.52
CA LEU A 68 -3.74 -7.38 -5.27
C LEU A 68 -4.25 -8.73 -4.71
N ASP A 69 -5.57 -8.97 -4.77
CA ASP A 69 -6.16 -10.25 -4.33
C ASP A 69 -5.73 -11.44 -5.20
N GLN A 70 -5.49 -11.20 -6.50
CA GLN A 70 -5.18 -12.26 -7.46
C GLN A 70 -3.68 -12.53 -7.58
N LYS A 71 -2.86 -11.47 -7.58
CA LYS A 71 -1.42 -11.54 -7.92
C LYS A 71 -0.51 -11.24 -6.74
N GLY A 72 -1.03 -10.60 -5.70
CA GLY A 72 -0.25 -10.14 -4.57
C GLY A 72 0.51 -8.84 -4.82
N THR A 73 1.08 -8.31 -3.75
CA THR A 73 1.73 -6.99 -3.73
C THR A 73 2.92 -6.90 -4.68
N LEU A 74 3.79 -7.91 -4.67
CA LEU A 74 5.03 -7.88 -5.45
C LEU A 74 4.78 -7.84 -6.96
N GLU A 75 3.89 -8.71 -7.44
CA GLU A 75 3.54 -8.77 -8.86
C GLU A 75 2.80 -7.51 -9.33
N VAL A 76 1.92 -6.97 -8.50
CA VAL A 76 1.21 -5.72 -8.79
C VAL A 76 2.18 -4.54 -8.91
N ILE A 77 3.16 -4.43 -8.02
CA ILE A 77 4.17 -3.35 -8.07
C ILE A 77 5.07 -3.50 -9.30
N ARG A 78 5.45 -4.73 -9.68
CA ARG A 78 6.33 -5.00 -10.83
C ARG A 78 5.62 -4.90 -12.17
N GLY A 79 4.46 -5.51 -12.27
CA GLY A 79 3.70 -5.66 -13.52
C GLY A 79 2.69 -4.56 -13.80
N GLY A 80 2.24 -3.86 -12.75
CA GLY A 80 1.12 -2.92 -12.86
C GLY A 80 -0.24 -3.62 -12.80
N VAL A 81 -1.28 -2.86 -13.07
CA VAL A 81 -2.68 -3.29 -12.98
C VAL A 81 -3.47 -2.98 -14.25
N ALA A 82 -4.28 -3.94 -14.68
CA ALA A 82 -5.25 -3.73 -15.73
C ALA A 82 -6.45 -2.92 -15.19
N VAL A 83 -6.61 -1.70 -15.68
CA VAL A 83 -7.73 -0.84 -15.31
C VAL A 83 -8.66 -0.69 -16.51
N PHE A 84 -9.93 -1.06 -16.33
CA PHE A 84 -10.93 -0.90 -17.40
C PHE A 84 -11.00 0.58 -17.81
N GLY A 85 -10.86 0.82 -19.10
CA GLY A 85 -10.83 2.19 -19.65
C GLY A 85 -9.44 2.68 -20.04
N LEU A 86 -8.37 2.05 -19.62
CA LEU A 86 -7.00 2.30 -20.09
C LEU A 86 -6.62 1.33 -21.22
N ARG A 87 -5.66 1.74 -22.05
CA ARG A 87 -5.15 0.93 -23.18
C ARG A 87 -4.06 -0.04 -22.79
N SER A 88 -3.37 0.24 -21.69
CA SER A 88 -2.26 -0.56 -21.16
C SER A 88 -2.35 -0.64 -19.65
N ASP A 89 -1.64 -1.62 -19.07
CA ASP A 89 -1.55 -1.74 -17.62
C ASP A 89 -0.94 -0.48 -17.02
N LEU A 90 -1.52 -0.06 -15.90
CA LEU A 90 -1.07 1.10 -15.13
C LEU A 90 0.00 0.66 -14.13
N LYS A 91 1.22 1.14 -14.29
CA LYS A 91 2.28 0.92 -13.29
C LYS A 91 1.96 1.67 -12.00
N LEU A 92 2.11 0.99 -10.88
CA LEU A 92 1.85 1.55 -9.54
C LEU A 92 3.12 1.99 -8.80
N ALA A 93 4.29 1.75 -9.37
CA ALA A 93 5.58 2.27 -8.89
C ALA A 93 6.54 2.41 -10.06
N GLU A 94 7.54 3.27 -9.91
CA GLU A 94 8.66 3.34 -10.85
C GLU A 94 9.96 3.01 -10.13
N PHE A 95 10.73 2.11 -10.72
CA PHE A 95 12.03 1.72 -10.15
C PHE A 95 13.14 2.64 -10.64
N LYS A 96 14.18 2.78 -9.82
CA LYS A 96 15.35 3.60 -10.18
C LYS A 96 15.96 3.07 -11.48
N PRO A 97 16.02 3.88 -12.55
CA PRO A 97 16.63 3.44 -13.80
C PRO A 97 18.15 3.24 -13.62
N ALA A 98 18.68 2.22 -14.28
CA ALA A 98 20.14 1.95 -14.23
C ALA A 98 20.96 3.11 -14.83
N LEU A 99 20.42 3.72 -15.89
CA LEU A 99 21.02 4.90 -16.55
C LEU A 99 20.03 6.06 -16.44
N GLY A 100 20.49 7.20 -15.96
CA GLY A 100 19.67 8.39 -15.78
C GLY A 100 19.34 9.16 -17.08
N LEU A 101 19.26 8.46 -18.22
CA LEU A 101 19.08 9.08 -19.54
C LEU A 101 17.64 9.41 -19.88
N ASN A 102 16.67 8.77 -19.23
CA ASN A 102 15.26 9.01 -19.49
C ASN A 102 14.65 9.87 -18.38
N GLU A 103 14.46 11.14 -18.67
CA GLU A 103 13.95 12.14 -17.74
C GLU A 103 12.52 11.80 -17.24
N GLU A 104 11.67 11.22 -18.08
CA GLU A 104 10.31 10.82 -17.71
C GLU A 104 10.32 9.68 -16.68
N ILE A 105 11.20 8.69 -16.83
CA ILE A 105 11.35 7.62 -15.85
C ILE A 105 11.90 8.19 -14.53
N LEU A 106 12.89 9.09 -14.61
CA LEU A 106 13.42 9.75 -13.42
C LEU A 106 12.37 10.58 -12.69
N LYS A 107 11.53 11.30 -13.42
CA LYS A 107 10.42 12.08 -12.88
C LYS A 107 9.45 11.15 -12.13
N ARG A 108 8.99 10.07 -12.78
CA ARG A 108 8.13 9.08 -12.12
C ARG A 108 8.79 8.42 -10.92
N TYR A 109 10.07 8.04 -11.01
CA TYR A 109 10.80 7.49 -9.87
C TYR A 109 10.83 8.45 -8.67
N LYS A 110 11.08 9.74 -8.91
CA LYS A 110 11.08 10.77 -7.86
C LYS A 110 9.69 11.04 -7.28
N ALA A 111 8.65 10.79 -8.04
CA ALA A 111 7.27 10.93 -7.60
C ALA A 111 6.80 9.78 -6.69
N ASN A 112 7.58 8.68 -6.55
CA ASN A 112 7.22 7.62 -5.60
C ASN A 112 7.03 8.17 -4.19
N ARG A 113 5.95 7.73 -3.56
CA ARG A 113 5.56 8.12 -2.20
C ARG A 113 5.81 6.95 -1.26
N LEU A 114 6.83 7.08 -0.43
CA LEU A 114 7.11 6.12 0.64
C LEU A 114 6.43 6.62 1.90
N ARG A 115 5.55 5.83 2.49
CA ARG A 115 4.85 6.20 3.73
C ARG A 115 5.08 5.16 4.81
N VAL A 116 5.31 5.63 6.03
CA VAL A 116 5.18 4.82 7.25
C VAL A 116 3.95 5.28 8.01
N ALA A 117 3.07 4.34 8.33
CA ALA A 117 1.88 4.62 9.12
C ALA A 117 1.85 3.73 10.37
N ARG A 118 1.40 4.31 11.49
CA ARG A 118 1.35 3.63 12.80
C ARG A 118 -0.05 3.18 13.13
N GLN A 119 -0.12 2.11 13.95
CA GLN A 119 -1.36 1.61 14.54
C GLN A 119 -2.48 1.45 13.51
N ILE A 120 -2.10 0.81 12.39
CA ILE A 120 -3.04 0.56 11.29
C ILE A 120 -4.06 -0.47 11.74
N LYS A 121 -5.31 -0.05 11.89
CA LYS A 121 -6.45 -0.92 12.12
C LYS A 121 -6.72 -1.71 10.85
N TYR A 122 -6.25 -2.95 10.78
CA TYR A 122 -6.32 -3.76 9.57
C TYR A 122 -7.55 -4.67 9.52
N SER A 123 -8.08 -5.05 10.68
CA SER A 123 -9.15 -6.04 10.75
C SER A 123 -10.50 -5.45 10.36
N LEU A 124 -11.23 -6.21 9.55
CA LEU A 124 -12.65 -5.93 9.23
C LEU A 124 -13.61 -6.39 10.34
N HIS A 125 -13.12 -7.18 11.30
CA HIS A 125 -13.93 -7.87 12.28
C HIS A 125 -13.78 -7.34 13.71
N ASN A 126 -12.69 -6.63 13.96
CA ASN A 126 -12.37 -6.09 15.28
C ASN A 126 -11.45 -4.85 15.17
N GLU A 127 -10.98 -4.34 16.30
CA GLU A 127 -10.09 -3.17 16.36
C GLU A 127 -8.60 -3.53 16.41
N ASN A 128 -8.23 -4.74 16.00
CA ASN A 128 -6.84 -5.14 15.94
C ASN A 128 -6.06 -4.25 14.98
N CYS A 129 -4.86 -3.86 15.41
CA CYS A 129 -3.96 -3.02 14.63
C CYS A 129 -2.57 -3.64 14.51
N ILE A 130 -1.84 -3.18 13.51
CA ILE A 130 -0.41 -3.46 13.30
C ILE A 130 0.36 -2.20 13.70
N ASP A 131 1.48 -2.38 14.41
CA ASP A 131 2.24 -1.25 14.94
C ASP A 131 2.72 -0.30 13.86
N LEU A 132 3.33 -0.83 12.80
CA LEU A 132 3.74 -0.06 11.63
C LEU A 132 3.40 -0.80 10.34
N VAL A 133 2.95 -0.04 9.35
CA VAL A 133 2.82 -0.52 7.97
C VAL A 133 3.57 0.44 7.06
N LEU A 134 4.39 -0.12 6.18
CA LEU A 134 5.11 0.61 5.15
C LEU A 134 4.34 0.53 3.84
N PHE A 135 4.18 1.66 3.18
CA PHE A 135 3.48 1.77 1.91
C PHE A 135 4.39 2.35 0.83
N LEU A 136 4.23 1.86 -0.37
CA LEU A 136 4.76 2.46 -1.61
C LEU A 136 3.56 2.88 -2.47
N ASN A 137 3.43 4.18 -2.72
CA ASN A 137 2.32 4.73 -3.51
C ASN A 137 0.93 4.24 -3.04
N GLY A 138 0.76 4.15 -1.71
CA GLY A 138 -0.48 3.67 -1.10
C GLY A 138 -0.65 2.15 -1.05
N ILE A 139 0.23 1.36 -1.66
CA ILE A 139 0.22 -0.11 -1.63
C ILE A 139 1.04 -0.58 -0.43
N PRO A 140 0.51 -1.46 0.45
CA PRO A 140 1.26 -1.97 1.58
C PRO A 140 2.38 -2.90 1.10
N VAL A 141 3.60 -2.66 1.57
CA VAL A 141 4.79 -3.45 1.19
C VAL A 141 5.43 -4.19 2.34
N ALA A 142 5.21 -3.74 3.57
CA ALA A 142 5.70 -4.43 4.76
C ALA A 142 4.87 -4.08 5.99
N THR A 143 4.75 -5.04 6.90
CA THR A 143 4.18 -4.88 8.23
C THR A 143 5.25 -5.10 9.28
N VAL A 144 5.21 -4.33 10.37
CA VAL A 144 6.19 -4.40 11.47
C VAL A 144 5.45 -4.41 12.79
N GLU A 145 5.79 -5.36 13.65
CA GLU A 145 5.38 -5.41 15.06
C GLU A 145 6.57 -5.07 15.94
N LEU A 146 6.39 -4.13 16.84
CA LEU A 146 7.42 -3.68 17.76
C LEU A 146 7.34 -4.45 19.06
N LYS A 147 8.48 -4.98 19.51
CA LYS A 147 8.59 -5.66 20.81
C LYS A 147 9.67 -4.98 21.63
N THR A 148 9.50 -4.98 22.94
CA THR A 148 10.51 -4.48 23.89
C THR A 148 11.38 -5.64 24.35
N ASP A 149 12.66 -5.39 24.52
CA ASP A 149 13.68 -6.40 24.88
C ASP A 149 13.37 -7.19 26.17
N ASN A 150 12.45 -6.71 26.99
CA ASN A 150 12.19 -7.26 28.33
C ASN A 150 11.01 -8.23 28.40
N THR A 151 10.31 -8.54 27.30
CA THR A 151 9.01 -9.22 27.42
C THR A 151 8.88 -10.54 26.68
N GLN A 152 9.60 -10.80 25.60
CA GLN A 152 9.48 -12.04 24.83
C GLN A 152 10.72 -12.32 23.98
N SER A 153 10.98 -13.61 23.69
CA SER A 153 11.96 -14.00 22.68
C SER A 153 11.45 -13.68 21.27
N ILE A 154 12.36 -13.61 20.29
CA ILE A 154 12.00 -13.41 18.87
C ILE A 154 11.07 -14.54 18.39
N ASP A 155 11.34 -15.77 18.81
CA ASP A 155 10.54 -16.94 18.41
C ASP A 155 9.12 -16.87 18.98
N ASP A 156 8.95 -16.42 20.21
CA ASP A 156 7.63 -16.17 20.80
C ASP A 156 6.86 -15.09 20.06
N ALA A 157 7.55 -14.01 19.67
CA ALA A 157 6.95 -12.92 18.90
C ALA A 157 6.49 -13.40 17.50
N VAL A 158 7.31 -14.20 16.82
CA VAL A 158 6.97 -14.81 15.51
C VAL A 158 5.79 -15.77 15.64
N TYR A 159 5.80 -16.63 16.67
CA TYR A 159 4.71 -17.57 16.93
C TYR A 159 3.40 -16.82 17.21
N GLN A 160 3.43 -15.82 18.09
CA GLN A 160 2.28 -14.99 18.42
C GLN A 160 1.74 -14.26 17.19
N TYR A 161 2.63 -13.66 16.38
CA TYR A 161 2.23 -12.99 15.15
C TYR A 161 1.49 -13.94 14.20
N LYS A 162 2.04 -15.13 13.95
CA LYS A 162 1.43 -16.15 13.08
C LYS A 162 0.08 -16.65 13.62
N LYS A 163 -0.07 -16.75 14.95
CA LYS A 163 -1.30 -17.21 15.59
C LYS A 163 -2.39 -16.14 15.60
N ASP A 164 -2.02 -14.89 15.92
CA ASP A 164 -2.97 -13.80 16.14
C ASP A 164 -3.31 -13.04 14.87
N ARG A 165 -2.45 -13.12 13.85
CA ARG A 165 -2.61 -12.42 12.56
C ARG A 165 -3.06 -13.38 11.46
N GLN A 166 -4.21 -14.04 11.66
CA GLN A 166 -4.71 -14.97 10.66
C GLN A 166 -5.25 -14.22 9.44
N PRO A 167 -4.75 -14.51 8.22
CA PRO A 167 -5.25 -13.87 7.00
C PRO A 167 -6.72 -14.17 6.72
N LYS A 168 -7.19 -15.35 7.16
CA LYS A 168 -8.58 -15.79 6.99
C LYS A 168 -9.09 -16.42 8.29
N PRO A 169 -9.66 -15.63 9.21
CA PRO A 169 -10.25 -16.16 10.43
C PRO A 169 -11.41 -17.12 10.11
N ALA A 170 -11.57 -18.16 10.93
CA ALA A 170 -12.62 -19.17 10.72
C ALA A 170 -14.02 -18.53 10.72
N GLY A 171 -14.82 -18.82 9.68
CA GLY A 171 -16.18 -18.31 9.54
C GLY A 171 -16.29 -16.82 9.18
N GLN A 172 -15.19 -16.15 8.87
CA GLN A 172 -15.15 -14.72 8.56
C GLN A 172 -14.58 -14.47 7.15
N LYS A 173 -14.77 -13.24 6.65
CA LYS A 173 -14.12 -12.78 5.43
C LYS A 173 -12.61 -12.67 5.66
N PRO A 174 -11.78 -12.86 4.62
CA PRO A 174 -10.34 -12.61 4.72
C PRO A 174 -10.03 -11.19 5.19
N GLU A 175 -8.96 -11.06 5.96
CA GLU A 175 -8.40 -9.77 6.36
C GLU A 175 -7.60 -9.18 5.20
N PRO A 176 -8.01 -8.06 4.59
CA PRO A 176 -7.44 -7.59 3.33
C PRO A 176 -5.92 -7.39 3.36
N LEU A 177 -5.41 -6.74 4.41
CA LEU A 177 -3.98 -6.45 4.54
C LEU A 177 -3.11 -7.70 4.67
N LEU A 178 -3.65 -8.76 5.26
CA LEU A 178 -2.91 -9.98 5.58
C LEU A 178 -3.08 -11.09 4.52
N SER A 179 -4.05 -10.95 3.62
CA SER A 179 -4.47 -12.03 2.71
C SER A 179 -3.96 -11.91 1.28
N PHE A 180 -3.18 -10.87 0.96
CA PHE A 180 -2.58 -10.78 -0.37
C PHE A 180 -1.61 -11.95 -0.60
N PRO A 181 -1.66 -12.61 -1.77
CA PRO A 181 -0.67 -13.61 -2.14
C PRO A 181 0.75 -13.03 -2.11
N SER A 182 1.71 -13.85 -1.71
CA SER A 182 3.14 -13.49 -1.66
C SER A 182 3.89 -14.09 -2.84
#